data_98d7e9ae22a5600e00a0acf2b92ea5c2
#
_entry.id   98d7e9ae22a5600e00a0acf2b92ea5c2
#
_cell.length_a   1.000
_cell.length_b   1.000
_cell.length_c   1.000
_cell.angle_alpha   90.00
_cell.angle_beta   90.00
_cell.angle_gamma   90.00
#
_symmetry.space_group_name_H-M   'P 1'
#
loop_
_entity.id
_entity.type
_entity.pdbx_description
1 polymer ?
#
loop_
_entity_poly.entity_id
_entity_poly.type
_entity_poly.pdbx_seq_one_letter_code
_entity_poly.pdbx_strand_id
1 'polypeptide(L)'
;MKITDVKVISFTAKTRGHRTKWGYGVQGEEHDIVQRILTIETDEGPKGIFTGGNGYFFPPGVEVIEELIKPLLVGEDPLDREKIWQWMMGHRGISEEVIGVVDSTLWDLAGRAAGVSVAKLLGGYRDKVKAYASTAPNLGSPEVYAAHAVAMKERGYTAYKVHANIYWDPIKEEPAPGKPAFPEADLDICRAVRDAVGDDMVLMLDPWGIYTFEESLYVGREIEKLNYYWLEHPMDERKTEPYRKLTEALDIAVLGPEMEPGSLYTRAEWALQHASDMGRIDTSFGGITGGRKALGF
;
A
#
# COMPACT_ATOMS: atom_id res chain seq x y z
N MET A 1 -24.29 -1.51 -22.52
CA MET A 1 -22.87 -1.85 -22.70
C MET A 1 -22.62 -3.25 -22.16
N LYS A 2 -21.88 -4.08 -22.89
CA LYS A 2 -21.57 -5.45 -22.47
C LYS A 2 -20.07 -5.69 -22.55
N ILE A 3 -19.52 -6.39 -21.56
CA ILE A 3 -18.12 -6.86 -21.60
C ILE A 3 -17.99 -7.91 -22.68
N THR A 4 -17.06 -7.74 -23.60
CA THR A 4 -16.79 -8.66 -24.69
C THR A 4 -15.53 -9.47 -24.47
N ASP A 5 -14.56 -8.93 -23.73
CA ASP A 5 -13.31 -9.63 -23.46
C ASP A 5 -12.59 -9.11 -22.21
N VAL A 6 -11.82 -9.98 -21.56
CA VAL A 6 -10.93 -9.71 -20.45
C VAL A 6 -9.58 -10.33 -20.78
N LYS A 7 -8.51 -9.53 -20.80
CA LYS A 7 -7.18 -9.97 -21.22
C LYS A 7 -6.09 -9.46 -20.27
N VAL A 8 -5.11 -10.31 -20.02
CA VAL A 8 -3.85 -9.92 -19.38
C VAL A 8 -2.73 -9.97 -20.42
N ILE A 9 -2.06 -8.83 -20.58
CA ILE A 9 -0.88 -8.71 -21.46
C ILE A 9 0.33 -8.63 -20.55
N SER A 10 1.28 -9.56 -20.69
CA SER A 10 2.55 -9.57 -20.00
C SER A 10 3.68 -9.20 -20.94
N PHE A 11 4.61 -8.35 -20.49
CA PHE A 11 5.79 -7.98 -21.25
C PHE A 11 6.97 -7.70 -20.32
N THR A 12 8.18 -7.87 -20.84
CA THR A 12 9.40 -7.56 -20.11
C THR A 12 9.76 -6.09 -20.35
N ALA A 13 10.03 -5.37 -19.27
CA ALA A 13 10.51 -3.99 -19.28
C ALA A 13 11.81 -3.89 -18.47
N LYS A 14 12.67 -2.95 -18.85
CA LYS A 14 13.87 -2.64 -18.08
C LYS A 14 13.56 -1.57 -17.04
N THR A 15 14.07 -1.77 -15.84
CA THR A 15 13.99 -0.79 -14.75
C THR A 15 15.32 -0.62 -14.04
N ARG A 16 15.52 0.55 -13.47
CA ARG A 16 16.57 0.83 -12.47
C ARG A 16 15.94 1.07 -11.10
N GLY A 17 14.84 0.37 -10.81
CA GLY A 17 14.15 0.48 -9.54
C GLY A 17 15.06 0.20 -8.35
N HIS A 18 14.58 0.52 -7.15
CA HIS A 18 15.32 0.42 -5.89
C HIS A 18 15.54 -1.03 -5.41
N ARG A 19 15.68 -2.01 -6.32
CA ARG A 19 15.99 -3.38 -5.94
C ARG A 19 17.49 -3.57 -5.89
N THR A 20 18.02 -3.75 -4.71
CA THR A 20 19.33 -4.33 -4.50
C THR A 20 19.20 -5.83 -4.30
N LYS A 21 20.29 -6.57 -4.36
CA LYS A 21 20.35 -8.00 -3.96
C LYS A 21 19.77 -8.26 -2.56
N TRP A 22 19.62 -7.21 -1.74
CA TRP A 22 19.20 -7.25 -0.34
C TRP A 22 17.88 -6.51 -0.08
N GLY A 23 17.11 -6.20 -1.11
CA GLY A 23 15.86 -5.49 -0.98
C GLY A 23 15.90 -4.06 -1.51
N TYR A 24 15.00 -3.23 -1.03
CA TYR A 24 14.90 -1.82 -1.40
C TYR A 24 16.08 -1.01 -0.81
N GLY A 25 16.49 0.04 -1.47
CA GLY A 25 17.47 0.95 -0.88
C GLY A 25 18.17 1.84 -1.89
N VAL A 26 19.02 1.35 -2.74
CA VAL A 26 19.80 2.16 -3.68
C VAL A 26 19.31 1.89 -5.09
N GLN A 27 19.33 2.89 -5.98
CA GLN A 27 19.13 2.65 -7.41
C GLN A 27 20.07 1.52 -7.85
N GLY A 28 19.45 0.38 -8.16
CA GLY A 28 20.16 -0.80 -8.60
C GLY A 28 20.65 -0.68 -10.04
N GLU A 29 21.40 -1.67 -10.46
CA GLU A 29 21.71 -1.88 -11.86
C GLU A 29 20.41 -2.11 -12.65
N GLU A 30 20.43 -1.79 -13.93
CA GLU A 30 19.33 -2.07 -14.83
C GLU A 30 19.02 -3.57 -14.86
N HIS A 31 17.78 -3.94 -14.58
CA HIS A 31 17.32 -5.32 -14.59
C HIS A 31 15.96 -5.44 -15.25
N ASP A 32 15.65 -6.63 -15.70
CA ASP A 32 14.38 -6.94 -16.33
C ASP A 32 13.28 -7.20 -15.27
N ILE A 33 12.11 -6.63 -15.50
CA ILE A 33 10.90 -6.90 -14.72
C ILE A 33 9.76 -7.30 -15.66
N VAL A 34 8.88 -8.17 -15.18
CA VAL A 34 7.63 -8.48 -15.89
C VAL A 34 6.59 -7.43 -15.50
N GLN A 35 6.11 -6.72 -16.50
CA GLN A 35 4.98 -5.80 -16.38
C GLN A 35 3.72 -6.47 -16.92
N ARG A 36 2.57 -6.15 -16.33
CA ARG A 36 1.29 -6.67 -16.78
C ARG A 36 0.27 -5.55 -16.96
N ILE A 37 -0.58 -5.74 -17.97
CA ILE A 37 -1.70 -4.86 -18.25
C ILE A 37 -2.95 -5.72 -18.29
N LEU A 38 -3.93 -5.42 -17.44
CA LEU A 38 -5.28 -5.94 -17.56
C LEU A 38 -6.11 -5.00 -18.43
N THR A 39 -6.83 -5.56 -19.40
CA THR A 39 -7.83 -4.83 -20.19
C THR A 39 -9.19 -5.51 -20.09
N ILE A 40 -10.26 -4.72 -19.94
CA ILE A 40 -11.66 -5.15 -20.04
C ILE A 40 -12.26 -4.39 -21.21
N GLU A 41 -12.66 -5.11 -22.27
CA GLU A 41 -13.20 -4.56 -23.51
C GLU A 41 -14.73 -4.65 -23.54
N THR A 42 -15.39 -3.74 -24.28
CA THR A 42 -16.84 -3.69 -24.40
C THR A 42 -17.30 -3.60 -25.86
N ASP A 43 -18.56 -3.96 -26.09
CA ASP A 43 -19.23 -3.86 -27.42
C ASP A 43 -19.48 -2.43 -27.90
N GLU A 44 -19.44 -1.44 -27.00
CA GLU A 44 -19.67 -0.03 -27.33
C GLU A 44 -18.35 0.77 -27.49
N GLY A 45 -17.19 0.14 -27.33
CA GLY A 45 -15.87 0.71 -27.58
C GLY A 45 -15.08 1.14 -26.34
N PRO A 46 -15.64 1.74 -25.27
CA PRO A 46 -14.87 2.01 -24.04
C PRO A 46 -14.23 0.74 -23.49
N LYS A 47 -12.98 0.88 -23.02
CA LYS A 47 -12.27 -0.22 -22.35
C LYS A 47 -11.59 0.29 -21.10
N GLY A 48 -11.58 -0.55 -20.06
CA GLY A 48 -10.84 -0.32 -18.84
C GLY A 48 -9.42 -0.84 -18.96
N ILE A 49 -8.50 -0.19 -18.28
CA ILE A 49 -7.07 -0.55 -18.27
C ILE A 49 -6.55 -0.43 -16.84
N PHE A 50 -5.84 -1.46 -16.41
CA PHE A 50 -5.06 -1.43 -15.18
C PHE A 50 -3.63 -1.88 -15.49
N THR A 51 -2.65 -1.19 -14.92
CA THR A 51 -1.24 -1.57 -15.04
C THR A 51 -0.66 -1.73 -13.65
N GLY A 52 -0.05 -2.88 -13.37
CA GLY A 52 0.76 -3.09 -12.18
C GLY A 52 2.23 -2.98 -12.52
N GLY A 53 2.96 -2.12 -11.80
CA GLY A 53 4.41 -1.97 -11.95
C GLY A 53 5.16 -2.76 -10.89
N ASN A 54 6.31 -3.30 -11.25
CA ASN A 54 7.31 -3.89 -10.34
C ASN A 54 6.89 -5.14 -9.55
N GLY A 55 5.87 -5.86 -9.99
CA GLY A 55 5.39 -7.06 -9.29
C GLY A 55 4.63 -6.78 -7.98
N TYR A 56 4.53 -5.54 -7.56
CA TYR A 56 3.87 -5.13 -6.30
C TYR A 56 2.36 -4.97 -6.43
N PHE A 57 1.85 -4.62 -7.60
CA PHE A 57 0.44 -4.27 -7.79
C PHE A 57 -0.27 -5.20 -8.77
N PHE A 58 0.34 -6.28 -9.15
CA PHE A 58 -0.33 -7.29 -9.96
C PHE A 58 -0.14 -8.66 -9.28
N PRO A 59 -1.22 -9.29 -8.78
CA PRO A 59 -1.12 -10.50 -7.99
C PRO A 59 -0.49 -11.64 -8.80
N PRO A 60 0.16 -12.60 -8.16
CA PRO A 60 0.50 -13.86 -8.78
C PRO A 60 -0.78 -14.60 -9.19
N GLY A 61 -0.72 -15.42 -10.23
CA GLY A 61 -1.89 -16.20 -10.66
C GLY A 61 -2.78 -15.45 -11.64
N VAL A 62 -2.18 -14.83 -12.67
CA VAL A 62 -2.95 -14.21 -13.78
C VAL A 62 -3.92 -15.17 -14.46
N GLU A 63 -3.67 -16.47 -14.38
CA GLU A 63 -4.51 -17.55 -14.85
C GLU A 63 -5.92 -17.46 -14.25
N VAL A 64 -6.03 -17.04 -12.98
CA VAL A 64 -7.33 -16.83 -12.33
C VAL A 64 -8.17 -15.78 -13.08
N ILE A 65 -7.54 -14.76 -13.65
CA ILE A 65 -8.25 -13.73 -14.40
C ILE A 65 -8.80 -14.32 -15.71
N GLU A 66 -8.02 -15.14 -16.39
CA GLU A 66 -8.46 -15.71 -17.67
C GLU A 66 -9.40 -16.90 -17.48
N GLU A 67 -9.16 -17.74 -16.47
CA GLU A 67 -9.91 -18.98 -16.26
C GLU A 67 -11.19 -18.80 -15.43
N LEU A 68 -11.19 -17.89 -14.46
CA LEU A 68 -12.34 -17.66 -13.57
C LEU A 68 -13.03 -16.32 -13.81
N ILE A 69 -12.27 -15.22 -13.89
CA ILE A 69 -12.86 -13.88 -13.98
C ILE A 69 -13.46 -13.63 -15.35
N LYS A 70 -12.75 -13.94 -16.41
CA LYS A 70 -13.25 -13.72 -17.78
C LYS A 70 -14.59 -14.42 -18.05
N PRO A 71 -14.81 -15.71 -17.72
CA PRO A 71 -16.11 -16.35 -17.88
C PRO A 71 -17.23 -15.71 -17.03
N LEU A 72 -16.90 -15.16 -15.87
CA LEU A 72 -17.88 -14.48 -15.01
C LEU A 72 -18.29 -13.11 -15.56
N LEU A 73 -17.38 -12.40 -16.24
CA LEU A 73 -17.60 -11.02 -16.67
C LEU A 73 -18.12 -10.89 -18.10
N VAL A 74 -17.75 -11.78 -19.02
CA VAL A 74 -18.17 -11.68 -20.43
C VAL A 74 -19.69 -11.76 -20.54
N GLY A 75 -20.28 -10.74 -21.18
CA GLY A 75 -21.74 -10.58 -21.30
C GLY A 75 -22.40 -9.74 -20.21
N GLU A 76 -21.71 -9.45 -19.11
CA GLU A 76 -22.20 -8.58 -18.03
C GLU A 76 -22.08 -7.09 -18.39
N ASP A 77 -22.86 -6.25 -17.72
CA ASP A 77 -22.72 -4.80 -17.79
C ASP A 77 -21.58 -4.35 -16.86
N PRO A 78 -20.48 -3.75 -17.38
CA PRO A 78 -19.37 -3.31 -16.55
C PRO A 78 -19.74 -2.19 -15.58
N LEU A 79 -20.89 -1.55 -15.71
CA LEU A 79 -21.38 -0.54 -14.78
C LEU A 79 -22.03 -1.15 -13.54
N ASP A 80 -22.40 -2.43 -13.56
CA ASP A 80 -22.90 -3.18 -12.41
C ASP A 80 -21.76 -3.57 -11.45
N ARG A 81 -20.82 -2.64 -11.18
CA ARG A 81 -19.59 -2.89 -10.41
C ARG A 81 -19.86 -3.50 -9.04
N GLU A 82 -20.88 -3.03 -8.33
CA GLU A 82 -21.22 -3.57 -7.01
C GLU A 82 -21.63 -5.05 -7.08
N LYS A 83 -22.46 -5.41 -8.05
CA LYS A 83 -22.87 -6.80 -8.30
C LYS A 83 -21.67 -7.69 -8.64
N ILE A 84 -20.82 -7.22 -9.55
CA ILE A 84 -19.60 -7.93 -9.97
C ILE A 84 -18.66 -8.11 -8.78
N TRP A 85 -18.44 -7.04 -7.99
CA TRP A 85 -17.60 -7.08 -6.80
C TRP A 85 -18.10 -8.11 -5.78
N GLN A 86 -19.41 -8.14 -5.50
CA GLN A 86 -20.03 -9.12 -4.59
C GLN A 86 -19.84 -10.56 -5.08
N TRP A 87 -19.94 -10.81 -6.37
CA TRP A 87 -19.70 -12.13 -6.94
C TRP A 87 -18.24 -12.56 -6.74
N MET A 88 -17.29 -11.68 -7.02
CA MET A 88 -15.87 -11.97 -6.81
C MET A 88 -15.56 -12.23 -5.33
N MET A 89 -16.05 -11.38 -4.43
CA MET A 89 -15.88 -11.57 -2.99
C MET A 89 -16.50 -12.87 -2.46
N GLY A 90 -17.59 -13.32 -3.05
CA GLY A 90 -18.24 -14.60 -2.70
C GLY A 90 -17.51 -15.84 -3.23
N HIS A 91 -16.52 -15.67 -4.10
CA HIS A 91 -15.85 -16.79 -4.75
C HIS A 91 -14.52 -17.12 -4.08
N ARG A 92 -14.43 -18.30 -3.41
CA ARG A 92 -13.26 -18.71 -2.61
C ARG A 92 -11.94 -18.85 -3.37
N GLY A 93 -11.99 -18.96 -4.70
CA GLY A 93 -10.80 -19.09 -5.57
C GLY A 93 -10.25 -17.75 -6.07
N ILE A 94 -10.83 -16.61 -5.65
CA ILE A 94 -10.43 -15.29 -6.10
C ILE A 94 -9.88 -14.53 -4.89
N SER A 95 -8.62 -14.14 -4.91
CA SER A 95 -8.01 -13.36 -3.85
C SER A 95 -8.43 -11.89 -3.91
N GLU A 96 -8.34 -11.18 -2.79
CA GLU A 96 -8.70 -9.76 -2.74
C GLU A 96 -7.80 -8.89 -3.61
N GLU A 97 -6.55 -9.29 -3.84
CA GLU A 97 -5.65 -8.61 -4.76
C GLU A 97 -6.13 -8.73 -6.22
N VAL A 98 -6.61 -9.91 -6.62
CA VAL A 98 -7.22 -10.09 -7.95
C VAL A 98 -8.48 -9.23 -8.07
N ILE A 99 -9.32 -9.22 -7.04
CA ILE A 99 -10.51 -8.35 -6.99
C ILE A 99 -10.11 -6.89 -7.13
N GLY A 100 -9.05 -6.47 -6.42
CA GLY A 100 -8.52 -5.10 -6.47
C GLY A 100 -8.16 -4.65 -7.88
N VAL A 101 -7.45 -5.50 -8.62
CA VAL A 101 -7.04 -5.23 -10.01
C VAL A 101 -8.26 -5.16 -10.95
N VAL A 102 -9.17 -6.12 -10.85
CA VAL A 102 -10.37 -6.17 -11.70
C VAL A 102 -11.33 -5.02 -11.42
N ASP A 103 -11.61 -4.75 -10.16
CA ASP A 103 -12.48 -3.66 -9.74
C ASP A 103 -11.94 -2.29 -10.16
N SER A 104 -10.64 -2.06 -9.99
CA SER A 104 -9.98 -0.83 -10.44
C SER A 104 -10.07 -0.65 -11.96
N THR A 105 -9.98 -1.76 -12.71
CA THR A 105 -10.16 -1.75 -14.17
C THR A 105 -11.59 -1.39 -14.56
N LEU A 106 -12.60 -1.88 -13.83
CA LEU A 106 -14.00 -1.54 -14.05
C LEU A 106 -14.30 -0.07 -13.70
N TRP A 107 -13.63 0.48 -12.69
CA TRP A 107 -13.73 1.91 -12.38
C TRP A 107 -13.09 2.78 -13.46
N ASP A 108 -11.92 2.40 -13.99
CA ASP A 108 -11.30 3.10 -15.14
C ASP A 108 -12.22 3.07 -16.37
N LEU A 109 -12.80 1.89 -16.67
CA LEU A 109 -13.78 1.74 -17.75
C LEU A 109 -14.98 2.67 -17.57
N ALA A 110 -15.54 2.73 -16.37
CA ALA A 110 -16.69 3.60 -16.08
C ALA A 110 -16.33 5.08 -16.25
N GLY A 111 -15.15 5.50 -15.82
CA GLY A 111 -14.65 6.87 -16.04
C GLY A 111 -14.54 7.20 -17.52
N ARG A 112 -13.96 6.28 -18.31
CA ARG A 112 -13.83 6.44 -19.78
C ARG A 112 -15.19 6.45 -20.49
N ALA A 113 -16.10 5.58 -20.10
CA ALA A 113 -17.44 5.54 -20.66
C ALA A 113 -18.24 6.82 -20.36
N ALA A 114 -18.09 7.36 -19.16
CA ALA A 114 -18.72 8.61 -18.74
C ALA A 114 -17.97 9.88 -19.20
N GLY A 115 -16.76 9.77 -19.75
CA GLY A 115 -15.94 10.92 -20.13
C GLY A 115 -15.43 11.76 -18.95
N VAL A 116 -15.34 11.18 -17.73
CA VAL A 116 -14.88 11.86 -16.52
C VAL A 116 -13.85 11.02 -15.77
N SER A 117 -13.04 11.66 -14.92
CA SER A 117 -12.09 10.92 -14.07
C SER A 117 -12.81 10.09 -13.01
N VAL A 118 -12.17 9.01 -12.56
CA VAL A 118 -12.66 8.22 -11.41
C VAL A 118 -12.84 9.08 -10.17
N ALA A 119 -11.95 10.05 -9.93
CA ALA A 119 -12.10 11.01 -8.84
C ALA A 119 -13.42 11.80 -8.91
N LYS A 120 -13.89 12.16 -10.10
CA LYS A 120 -15.20 12.83 -10.30
C LYS A 120 -16.36 11.86 -10.10
N LEU A 121 -16.23 10.60 -10.51
CA LEU A 121 -17.25 9.55 -10.20
C LEU A 121 -17.39 9.31 -8.70
N LEU A 122 -16.30 9.48 -7.94
CA LEU A 122 -16.26 9.36 -6.48
C LEU A 122 -16.71 10.62 -5.73
N GLY A 123 -17.14 11.66 -6.45
CA GLY A 123 -17.67 12.91 -5.86
C GLY A 123 -16.75 14.12 -5.97
N GLY A 124 -15.47 13.93 -6.31
CA GLY A 124 -14.56 15.04 -6.67
C GLY A 124 -14.35 16.11 -5.61
N TYR A 125 -14.20 15.72 -4.34
CA TYR A 125 -14.09 16.67 -3.22
C TYR A 125 -12.81 17.51 -3.26
N ARG A 126 -11.68 16.92 -3.71
CA ARG A 126 -10.37 17.59 -3.76
C ARG A 126 -9.74 17.46 -5.15
N ASP A 127 -9.10 18.53 -5.61
CA ASP A 127 -8.31 18.52 -6.85
C ASP A 127 -6.84 18.20 -6.60
N LYS A 128 -6.38 18.33 -5.32
CA LYS A 128 -5.01 18.03 -4.88
C LYS A 128 -5.04 17.30 -3.54
N VAL A 129 -4.13 16.36 -3.38
CA VAL A 129 -3.91 15.62 -2.13
C VAL A 129 -2.46 15.88 -1.68
N LYS A 130 -2.25 16.08 -0.37
CA LYS A 130 -0.90 16.17 0.20
C LYS A 130 -0.18 14.82 0.01
N ALA A 131 1.09 14.90 -0.37
CA ALA A 131 1.97 13.76 -0.48
C ALA A 131 3.12 13.90 0.52
N TYR A 132 3.58 12.78 1.04
CA TYR A 132 4.84 12.70 1.76
C TYR A 132 5.90 11.99 0.91
N ALA A 133 7.17 12.31 1.13
CA ALA A 133 8.27 11.53 0.57
C ALA A 133 8.49 10.31 1.46
N SER A 134 8.50 9.11 0.87
CA SER A 134 8.75 7.86 1.57
C SER A 134 10.12 7.31 1.19
N THR A 135 10.88 6.82 2.16
CA THR A 135 12.13 6.12 1.86
C THR A 135 11.87 4.66 1.50
N ALA A 136 12.87 4.04 0.88
CA ALA A 136 13.01 2.59 0.94
C ALA A 136 13.67 2.19 2.27
N PRO A 137 13.47 0.96 2.77
CA PRO A 137 14.20 0.46 3.93
C PRO A 137 15.69 0.26 3.59
N ASN A 138 16.52 0.22 4.64
CA ASN A 138 17.96 0.02 4.50
C ASN A 138 18.65 1.03 3.56
N LEU A 139 18.21 2.30 3.59
CA LEU A 139 18.74 3.34 2.69
C LEU A 139 20.23 3.63 2.93
N GLY A 140 20.69 3.52 4.19
CA GLY A 140 22.08 3.74 4.56
C GLY A 140 22.26 4.13 6.03
N SER A 141 23.33 4.87 6.32
CA SER A 141 23.56 5.42 7.67
C SER A 141 22.58 6.54 8.02
N PRO A 142 22.50 6.96 9.30
CA PRO A 142 21.67 8.08 9.72
C PRO A 142 21.90 9.35 8.90
N GLU A 143 23.15 9.63 8.52
CA GLU A 143 23.51 10.80 7.70
C GLU A 143 22.93 10.72 6.27
N VAL A 144 22.86 9.50 5.71
CA VAL A 144 22.27 9.28 4.37
C VAL A 144 20.77 9.55 4.41
N TYR A 145 20.07 9.07 5.44
CA TYR A 145 18.64 9.38 5.63
C TYR A 145 18.41 10.87 5.85
N ALA A 146 19.22 11.52 6.68
CA ALA A 146 19.16 12.95 6.95
C ALA A 146 19.35 13.78 5.67
N ALA A 147 20.38 13.47 4.89
CA ALA A 147 20.64 14.14 3.61
C ALA A 147 19.49 13.93 2.59
N HIS A 148 18.94 12.72 2.54
CA HIS A 148 17.78 12.43 1.70
C HIS A 148 16.53 13.22 2.15
N ALA A 149 16.27 13.31 3.44
CA ALA A 149 15.15 14.08 3.98
C ALA A 149 15.27 15.59 3.65
N VAL A 150 16.48 16.17 3.78
CA VAL A 150 16.77 17.55 3.37
C VAL A 150 16.50 17.74 1.86
N ALA A 151 17.00 16.85 1.03
CA ALA A 151 16.75 16.92 -0.42
C ALA A 151 15.26 16.83 -0.77
N MET A 152 14.47 16.04 -0.03
CA MET A 152 13.01 16.00 -0.21
C MET A 152 12.32 17.28 0.25
N LYS A 153 12.76 17.87 1.36
CA LYS A 153 12.29 19.19 1.83
C LYS A 153 12.57 20.28 0.78
N GLU A 154 13.75 20.32 0.19
CA GLU A 154 14.13 21.24 -0.89
C GLU A 154 13.27 21.03 -2.15
N ARG A 155 12.80 19.82 -2.43
CA ARG A 155 11.84 19.54 -3.51
C ARG A 155 10.40 19.96 -3.19
N GLY A 156 10.14 20.49 -1.99
CA GLY A 156 8.85 21.01 -1.58
C GLY A 156 7.95 20.00 -0.84
N TYR A 157 8.46 18.82 -0.47
CA TYR A 157 7.71 17.94 0.43
C TYR A 157 7.66 18.53 1.84
N THR A 158 6.48 18.48 2.45
CA THR A 158 6.24 18.95 3.83
C THR A 158 6.17 17.82 4.83
N ALA A 159 6.26 16.58 4.37
CA ALA A 159 6.22 15.39 5.20
C ALA A 159 7.16 14.31 4.65
N TYR A 160 7.72 13.50 5.55
CA TYR A 160 8.71 12.49 5.22
C TYR A 160 8.51 11.24 6.07
N LYS A 161 8.42 10.06 5.43
CA LYS A 161 8.27 8.77 6.10
C LYS A 161 9.56 7.98 5.99
N VAL A 162 10.09 7.61 7.14
CA VAL A 162 11.25 6.74 7.28
C VAL A 162 10.77 5.29 7.24
N HIS A 163 11.29 4.49 6.30
CA HIS A 163 11.37 3.06 6.47
C HIS A 163 12.74 2.75 7.06
N ALA A 164 12.74 2.04 8.18
CA ALA A 164 13.93 1.83 8.98
C ALA A 164 14.80 0.67 8.48
N ASN A 165 15.72 0.21 9.32
CA ASN A 165 16.54 -0.96 9.03
C ASN A 165 15.73 -2.23 9.23
N ILE A 166 15.58 -3.04 8.20
CA ILE A 166 14.85 -4.29 8.27
C ILE A 166 15.71 -5.47 7.81
N TYR A 167 15.47 -6.63 8.40
CA TYR A 167 16.00 -7.87 7.89
C TYR A 167 15.21 -8.29 6.65
N TRP A 168 15.91 -8.61 5.57
CA TRP A 168 15.31 -9.02 4.32
C TRP A 168 15.43 -10.52 4.11
N ASP A 169 14.33 -11.22 3.82
CA ASP A 169 14.36 -12.64 3.47
C ASP A 169 14.92 -12.79 2.04
N PRO A 170 16.09 -13.42 1.83
CA PRO A 170 16.69 -13.51 0.51
C PRO A 170 15.99 -14.51 -0.42
N ILE A 171 15.11 -15.36 0.12
CA ILE A 171 14.39 -16.38 -0.64
C ILE A 171 13.06 -15.81 -1.16
N LYS A 172 12.32 -15.16 -0.26
CA LYS A 172 11.02 -14.56 -0.58
C LYS A 172 11.15 -13.16 -1.19
N GLU A 173 12.31 -12.54 -1.04
CA GLU A 173 12.56 -11.16 -1.46
C GLU A 173 11.59 -10.15 -0.81
N GLU A 174 11.29 -10.34 0.46
CA GLU A 174 10.39 -9.51 1.26
C GLU A 174 10.94 -9.28 2.68
N PRO A 175 10.41 -8.31 3.46
CA PRO A 175 10.71 -8.20 4.87
C PRO A 175 10.45 -9.52 5.60
N ALA A 176 11.29 -9.85 6.57
CA ALA A 176 11.23 -11.10 7.32
C ALA A 176 10.79 -10.87 8.77
N PRO A 177 9.47 -10.77 9.04
CA PRO A 177 8.95 -10.63 10.39
C PRO A 177 9.45 -11.75 11.32
N GLY A 178 9.72 -11.41 12.58
CA GLY A 178 10.28 -12.34 13.57
C GLY A 178 11.79 -12.57 13.44
N LYS A 179 12.48 -11.85 12.54
CA LYS A 179 13.92 -11.72 12.53
C LYS A 179 14.37 -10.54 13.41
N PRO A 180 15.65 -10.47 13.82
CA PRO A 180 16.09 -9.35 14.63
C PRO A 180 15.77 -7.99 14.01
N ALA A 181 15.12 -7.13 14.78
CA ALA A 181 14.95 -5.72 14.48
C ALA A 181 16.13 -4.90 15.02
N PHE A 182 16.20 -3.63 14.67
CA PHE A 182 17.30 -2.74 15.03
C PHE A 182 16.78 -1.43 15.67
N PRO A 183 16.03 -1.48 16.79
CA PRO A 183 15.35 -0.32 17.36
C PRO A 183 16.29 0.88 17.62
N GLU A 184 17.49 0.64 18.15
CA GLU A 184 18.44 1.72 18.43
C GLU A 184 18.98 2.37 17.14
N ALA A 185 19.31 1.57 16.13
CA ALA A 185 19.76 2.10 14.85
C ALA A 185 18.66 2.87 14.13
N ASP A 186 17.41 2.42 14.26
CA ASP A 186 16.25 3.12 13.72
C ASP A 186 16.00 4.46 14.43
N LEU A 187 16.17 4.49 15.75
CA LEU A 187 16.09 5.73 16.55
C LEU A 187 17.21 6.70 16.20
N ASP A 188 18.43 6.22 15.93
CA ASP A 188 19.52 7.09 15.48
C ASP A 188 19.20 7.73 14.13
N ILE A 189 18.58 6.98 13.21
CA ILE A 189 18.04 7.54 11.95
C ILE A 189 16.99 8.59 12.24
N CYS A 190 16.02 8.29 13.10
CA CYS A 190 14.93 9.21 13.43
C CYS A 190 15.44 10.53 14.03
N ARG A 191 16.42 10.47 14.93
CA ARG A 191 17.07 11.66 15.52
C ARG A 191 17.79 12.48 14.45
N ALA A 192 18.64 11.82 13.64
CA ALA A 192 19.39 12.49 12.58
C ALA A 192 18.48 13.17 11.55
N VAL A 193 17.38 12.54 11.18
CA VAL A 193 16.38 13.11 10.25
C VAL A 193 15.72 14.34 10.89
N ARG A 194 15.25 14.25 12.16
CA ARG A 194 14.62 15.38 12.85
C ARG A 194 15.58 16.56 12.98
N ASP A 195 16.82 16.31 13.40
CA ASP A 195 17.85 17.34 13.55
C ASP A 195 18.15 18.06 12.22
N ALA A 196 18.14 17.32 11.11
CA ALA A 196 18.47 17.86 9.80
C ALA A 196 17.32 18.68 9.18
N VAL A 197 16.06 18.27 9.36
CA VAL A 197 14.92 18.93 8.69
C VAL A 197 14.22 19.96 9.57
N GLY A 198 14.46 19.97 10.90
CA GLY A 198 13.81 20.87 11.86
C GLY A 198 12.36 20.48 12.17
N ASP A 199 11.65 21.33 12.91
CA ASP A 199 10.32 21.03 13.48
C ASP A 199 9.16 21.24 12.52
N ASP A 200 9.35 21.93 11.43
CA ASP A 200 8.31 22.27 10.44
C ASP A 200 8.01 21.15 9.44
N MET A 201 8.79 20.07 9.43
CA MET A 201 8.53 18.90 8.62
C MET A 201 7.83 17.79 9.42
N VAL A 202 6.71 17.31 8.90
CA VAL A 202 6.00 16.17 9.48
C VAL A 202 6.80 14.90 9.24
N LEU A 203 7.13 14.16 10.30
CA LEU A 203 7.89 12.91 10.21
C LEU A 203 7.07 11.72 10.63
N MET A 204 7.28 10.59 9.99
CA MET A 204 6.61 9.32 10.26
C MET A 204 7.62 8.18 10.22
N LEU A 205 7.35 7.12 10.97
CA LEU A 205 8.16 5.90 10.97
C LEU A 205 7.31 4.69 10.61
N ASP A 206 7.86 3.86 9.74
CA ASP A 206 7.26 2.61 9.28
C ASP A 206 8.31 1.49 9.29
N PRO A 207 8.33 0.65 10.32
CA PRO A 207 9.27 -0.46 10.45
C PRO A 207 8.83 -1.76 9.76
N TRP A 208 7.75 -1.75 8.99
CA TRP A 208 7.28 -2.91 8.21
C TRP A 208 6.99 -4.19 9.01
N GLY A 209 6.34 -4.05 10.15
CA GLY A 209 5.85 -5.20 10.93
C GLY A 209 6.92 -6.04 11.60
N ILE A 210 8.16 -5.53 11.74
CA ILE A 210 9.28 -6.33 12.23
C ILE A 210 9.51 -6.27 13.74
N TYR A 211 8.91 -5.30 14.44
CA TYR A 211 9.11 -5.16 15.89
C TYR A 211 8.26 -6.16 16.68
N THR A 212 8.75 -6.49 17.86
CA THR A 212 7.93 -7.02 18.95
C THR A 212 7.06 -5.93 19.56
N PHE A 213 6.13 -6.30 20.46
CA PHE A 213 5.34 -5.31 21.19
C PHE A 213 6.22 -4.40 22.04
N GLU A 214 7.20 -4.96 22.74
CA GLU A 214 8.13 -4.24 23.60
C GLU A 214 8.99 -3.24 22.80
N GLU A 215 9.49 -3.67 21.65
CA GLU A 215 10.26 -2.81 20.73
C GLU A 215 9.36 -1.71 20.15
N SER A 216 8.12 -2.03 19.75
CA SER A 216 7.16 -1.04 19.26
C SER A 216 6.84 0.02 20.31
N LEU A 217 6.62 -0.39 21.55
CA LEU A 217 6.36 0.51 22.67
C LEU A 217 7.58 1.39 22.99
N TYR A 218 8.78 0.80 22.99
CA TYR A 218 10.01 1.52 23.23
C TYR A 218 10.27 2.57 22.14
N VAL A 219 10.26 2.16 20.87
CA VAL A 219 10.50 3.06 19.73
C VAL A 219 9.40 4.14 19.67
N GLY A 220 8.13 3.76 19.88
CA GLY A 220 7.02 4.70 19.91
C GLY A 220 7.26 5.84 20.91
N ARG A 221 7.60 5.51 22.15
CA ARG A 221 7.90 6.51 23.20
C ARG A 221 9.10 7.40 22.90
N GLU A 222 10.09 6.90 22.18
CA GLU A 222 11.25 7.70 21.80
C GLU A 222 10.94 8.65 20.64
N ILE A 223 10.18 8.20 19.64
CA ILE A 223 9.80 9.06 18.50
C ILE A 223 8.71 10.09 18.86
N GLU A 224 7.92 9.88 19.92
CA GLU A 224 7.07 10.91 20.53
C GLU A 224 7.90 12.14 20.94
N LYS A 225 9.03 11.93 21.60
CA LYS A 225 9.96 13.00 22.03
C LYS A 225 10.56 13.76 20.86
N LEU A 226 10.60 13.13 19.69
CA LEU A 226 11.07 13.71 18.43
C LEU A 226 9.93 14.34 17.61
N ASN A 227 8.72 14.43 18.16
CA ASN A 227 7.53 14.98 17.49
C ASN A 227 7.25 14.30 16.13
N TYR A 228 7.33 12.97 16.08
CA TYR A 228 6.85 12.18 14.95
C TYR A 228 5.32 12.14 14.96
N TYR A 229 4.70 12.03 13.77
CA TYR A 229 3.25 12.12 13.63
C TYR A 229 2.55 10.77 13.79
N TRP A 230 3.12 9.70 13.23
CA TRP A 230 2.63 8.34 13.44
C TRP A 230 3.73 7.30 13.45
N LEU A 231 3.40 6.15 14.07
CA LEU A 231 4.10 4.87 13.96
C LEU A 231 3.23 3.93 13.15
N GLU A 232 3.65 3.59 11.91
CA GLU A 232 2.91 2.77 10.97
C GLU A 232 3.39 1.33 11.02
N HIS A 233 2.45 0.37 11.01
CA HIS A 233 2.73 -1.05 10.86
C HIS A 233 3.97 -1.53 11.67
N PRO A 234 4.03 -1.29 12.99
CA PRO A 234 5.24 -1.61 13.75
C PRO A 234 5.46 -3.11 13.97
N MET A 235 4.39 -3.91 14.00
CA MET A 235 4.45 -5.34 14.31
C MET A 235 3.43 -6.13 13.47
N ASP A 236 3.42 -7.46 13.63
CA ASP A 236 2.50 -8.37 12.94
C ASP A 236 1.02 -7.94 13.13
N GLU A 237 0.32 -7.70 12.02
CA GLU A 237 -1.05 -7.19 11.98
C GLU A 237 -2.14 -8.27 12.10
N ARG A 238 -1.78 -9.55 12.11
CA ARG A 238 -2.75 -10.66 12.26
C ARG A 238 -3.45 -10.70 13.61
N LYS A 239 -3.01 -9.88 14.58
CA LYS A 239 -3.57 -9.80 15.93
C LYS A 239 -3.83 -8.35 16.31
N THR A 240 -5.07 -8.02 16.60
CA THR A 240 -5.49 -6.66 16.99
C THR A 240 -5.14 -6.31 18.44
N GLU A 241 -5.10 -7.29 19.36
CA GLU A 241 -4.89 -7.05 20.79
C GLU A 241 -3.53 -6.37 21.13
N PRO A 242 -2.38 -6.77 20.55
CA PRO A 242 -1.14 -6.03 20.75
C PRO A 242 -1.21 -4.58 20.26
N TYR A 243 -1.88 -4.35 19.13
CA TYR A 243 -2.07 -3.01 18.58
C TYR A 243 -2.93 -2.15 19.49
N ARG A 244 -4.07 -2.67 19.98
CA ARG A 244 -4.94 -1.99 20.93
C ARG A 244 -4.16 -1.55 22.19
N LYS A 245 -3.33 -2.43 22.76
CA LYS A 245 -2.48 -2.10 23.89
C LYS A 245 -1.42 -1.05 23.56
N LEU A 246 -0.87 -1.09 22.36
CA LEU A 246 0.12 -0.11 21.91
C LEU A 246 -0.53 1.27 21.77
N THR A 247 -1.69 1.36 21.13
CA THR A 247 -2.49 2.57 20.97
C THR A 247 -2.87 3.19 22.32
N GLU A 248 -3.28 2.35 23.30
CA GLU A 248 -3.59 2.81 24.65
C GLU A 248 -2.36 3.33 25.45
N ALA A 249 -1.15 2.88 25.08
CA ALA A 249 0.09 3.19 25.82
C ALA A 249 0.90 4.33 25.22
N LEU A 250 0.62 4.74 23.98
CA LEU A 250 1.34 5.79 23.28
C LEU A 250 0.45 7.03 23.06
N ASP A 251 1.09 8.20 23.04
CA ASP A 251 0.44 9.46 22.66
C ASP A 251 0.58 9.74 21.15
N ILE A 252 1.58 9.12 20.49
CA ILE A 252 1.73 9.18 19.03
C ILE A 252 0.69 8.29 18.35
N ALA A 253 0.13 8.73 17.23
CA ALA A 253 -0.83 7.94 16.48
C ALA A 253 -0.22 6.63 15.97
N VAL A 254 -0.89 5.52 16.21
CA VAL A 254 -0.60 4.20 15.64
C VAL A 254 -1.43 4.01 14.38
N LEU A 255 -0.77 3.77 13.25
CA LEU A 255 -1.41 3.55 11.95
C LEU A 255 -1.38 2.06 11.57
N GLY A 256 -2.54 1.51 11.24
CA GLY A 256 -2.73 0.12 10.79
C GLY A 256 -4.21 -0.19 10.56
N PRO A 257 -4.54 -1.36 10.00
CA PRO A 257 -3.62 -2.30 9.39
C PRO A 257 -3.18 -1.85 8.00
N GLU A 258 -1.97 -2.20 7.60
CA GLU A 258 -1.45 -1.95 6.26
C GLU A 258 -1.61 -3.16 5.35
N MET A 259 -1.01 -4.28 5.71
CA MET A 259 -0.84 -5.45 4.86
C MET A 259 -1.85 -6.55 5.14
N GLU A 260 -2.61 -6.45 6.23
CA GLU A 260 -3.59 -7.48 6.56
C GLU A 260 -4.75 -7.47 5.55
N PRO A 261 -5.00 -8.56 4.82
CA PRO A 261 -6.11 -8.67 3.89
C PRO A 261 -7.47 -8.62 4.63
N GLY A 262 -8.56 -8.72 3.89
CA GLY A 262 -9.91 -8.69 4.46
C GLY A 262 -10.65 -7.37 4.22
N SER A 263 -10.06 -6.52 3.36
CA SER A 263 -10.62 -5.26 2.88
C SER A 263 -11.47 -4.50 3.93
N LEU A 264 -12.77 -4.32 3.70
CA LEU A 264 -13.66 -3.61 4.62
C LEU A 264 -13.87 -4.34 5.97
N TYR A 265 -13.84 -5.68 5.99
CA TYR A 265 -14.15 -6.45 7.21
C TYR A 265 -13.02 -6.34 8.23
N THR A 266 -11.78 -6.49 7.79
CA THR A 266 -10.62 -6.28 8.65
C THR A 266 -10.56 -4.86 9.18
N ARG A 267 -10.81 -3.85 8.34
CA ARG A 267 -10.81 -2.42 8.77
C ARG A 267 -11.92 -2.14 9.77
N ALA A 268 -13.11 -2.71 9.57
CA ALA A 268 -14.21 -2.61 10.54
C ALA A 268 -13.85 -3.28 11.88
N GLU A 269 -13.26 -4.47 11.85
CA GLU A 269 -12.78 -5.18 13.05
C GLU A 269 -11.78 -4.32 13.83
N TRP A 270 -10.78 -3.77 13.15
CA TRP A 270 -9.78 -2.91 13.77
C TRP A 270 -10.38 -1.65 14.38
N ALA A 271 -11.30 -1.00 13.68
CA ALA A 271 -12.00 0.19 14.16
C ALA A 271 -12.87 -0.13 15.40
N LEU A 272 -13.63 -1.22 15.38
CA LEU A 272 -14.47 -1.65 16.50
C LEU A 272 -13.67 -2.02 17.74
N GLN A 273 -12.47 -2.54 17.56
CA GLN A 273 -11.57 -2.90 18.67
C GLN A 273 -10.65 -1.76 19.11
N HIS A 274 -10.72 -0.60 18.48
CA HIS A 274 -9.77 0.52 18.72
C HIS A 274 -8.32 0.05 18.64
N ALA A 275 -8.02 -0.80 17.64
CA ALA A 275 -6.69 -1.38 17.48
C ALA A 275 -5.66 -0.38 16.94
N SER A 276 -6.10 0.69 16.29
CA SER A 276 -5.24 1.79 15.83
C SER A 276 -5.98 3.12 15.89
N ASP A 277 -5.23 4.22 15.94
CA ASP A 277 -5.78 5.59 15.91
C ASP A 277 -6.14 6.00 14.48
N MET A 278 -5.44 5.44 13.51
CA MET A 278 -5.59 5.75 12.09
C MET A 278 -5.68 4.46 11.28
N GLY A 279 -6.67 4.39 10.39
CA GLY A 279 -6.81 3.29 9.44
C GLY A 279 -6.07 3.57 8.13
N ARG A 280 -5.45 2.55 7.55
CA ARG A 280 -4.95 2.57 6.18
C ARG A 280 -5.85 1.73 5.28
N ILE A 281 -6.20 2.28 4.14
CA ILE A 281 -6.99 1.60 3.12
C ILE A 281 -6.16 1.51 1.86
N ASP A 282 -5.83 0.28 1.48
CA ASP A 282 -5.15 -0.02 0.24
C ASP A 282 -6.13 -0.64 -0.76
N THR A 283 -6.33 0.02 -1.88
CA THR A 283 -7.22 -0.46 -2.94
C THR A 283 -6.66 -1.66 -3.71
N SER A 284 -5.43 -2.08 -3.42
CA SER A 284 -4.90 -3.36 -3.89
C SER A 284 -5.70 -4.54 -3.33
N PHE A 285 -6.30 -4.38 -2.13
CA PHE A 285 -7.18 -5.36 -1.52
C PHE A 285 -8.65 -4.96 -1.72
N GLY A 286 -9.38 -5.70 -2.52
CA GLY A 286 -10.80 -5.47 -2.75
C GLY A 286 -11.16 -4.26 -3.62
N GLY A 287 -10.19 -3.54 -4.16
CA GLY A 287 -10.39 -2.47 -5.13
C GLY A 287 -10.95 -1.16 -4.55
N ILE A 288 -11.30 -0.25 -5.44
CA ILE A 288 -11.92 1.05 -5.10
C ILE A 288 -13.29 0.84 -4.45
N THR A 289 -14.05 -0.16 -4.91
CA THR A 289 -15.36 -0.49 -4.32
C THR A 289 -15.22 -0.94 -2.86
N GLY A 290 -14.26 -1.83 -2.56
CA GLY A 290 -13.94 -2.26 -1.20
C GLY A 290 -13.44 -1.11 -0.32
N GLY A 291 -12.52 -0.29 -0.84
CA GLY A 291 -11.99 0.88 -0.15
C GLY A 291 -13.06 1.91 0.22
N ARG A 292 -14.00 2.20 -0.69
CA ARG A 292 -15.15 3.08 -0.38
C ARG A 292 -16.03 2.57 0.75
N LYS A 293 -16.25 1.27 0.81
CA LYS A 293 -17.02 0.65 1.90
C LYS A 293 -16.28 0.77 3.24
N ALA A 294 -14.96 0.54 3.23
CA ALA A 294 -14.12 0.66 4.41
C ALA A 294 -14.06 2.09 4.97
N LEU A 295 -14.18 3.12 4.12
CA LEU A 295 -14.25 4.53 4.54
C LEU A 295 -15.56 4.90 5.24
N GLY A 296 -16.57 4.05 5.22
CA GLY A 296 -17.87 4.26 5.87
C GLY A 296 -17.89 3.90 7.35
N PHE A 297 -16.79 3.36 7.88
CA PHE A 297 -16.59 3.09 9.31
C PHE A 297 -15.77 4.20 9.94
#